data_39abdb0fae22e56012fee7cbe09c81be
#
_entry.id   39abdb0fae22e56012fee7cbe09c81be
#
_cell.length_a   1.000
_cell.length_b   1.000
_cell.length_c   1.000
_cell.angle_alpha   90.00
_cell.angle_beta   90.00
_cell.angle_gamma   90.00
#
_symmetry.space_group_name_H-M   'P 1'
#
loop_
_entity.id
_entity.type
_entity.pdbx_description
1 polymer ?
#
loop_
_entity_poly.entity_id
_entity_poly.type
_entity_poly.pdbx_seq_one_letter_code
_entity_poly.pdbx_strand_id
1 'polypeptide(L)'
;MKSKIIYFLIVLSITLLSCDNATVLSQVSVNERQILVDNNPFLIKGICYHPVSIGSNKRSFETIDLDLELMKEAGINTIRVYSPIDDINVLDKINEAGLKVIIGFGYNDPADPYNIYSGNFLNYIKNYKNHNAILMWELGNEYNYHPEYFGGDLKNWYDAMNNAAMLIHDNDPNHLVTTAHGDLPNKL
;
A
#
# COMPACT_ATOMS: atom_id res chain seq x y z
N MET A 1 70.15 14.89 -37.93
CA MET A 1 68.88 14.17 -38.02
C MET A 1 68.19 14.28 -36.65
N LYS A 2 67.11 15.09 -36.58
CA LYS A 2 66.34 15.27 -35.31
C LYS A 2 65.12 14.37 -35.35
N SER A 3 65.10 13.36 -34.49
CA SER A 3 63.95 12.48 -34.30
C SER A 3 62.86 13.22 -33.56
N LYS A 4 61.66 13.31 -34.17
CA LYS A 4 60.43 13.83 -33.51
C LYS A 4 59.72 12.67 -32.88
N ILE A 5 59.67 12.63 -31.56
CA ILE A 5 58.83 11.71 -30.78
C ILE A 5 57.43 12.31 -30.74
N ILE A 6 56.48 11.64 -31.36
CA ILE A 6 55.05 11.96 -31.31
C ILE A 6 54.44 11.22 -30.10
N TYR A 7 54.05 11.96 -29.07
CA TYR A 7 53.28 11.43 -27.96
C TYR A 7 51.80 11.31 -28.37
N PHE A 8 51.31 10.10 -28.45
CA PHE A 8 49.91 9.80 -28.68
C PHE A 8 49.20 9.81 -27.31
N LEU A 9 48.49 10.88 -27.00
CA LEU A 9 47.64 11.00 -25.81
C LEU A 9 46.36 10.22 -26.06
N ILE A 10 46.23 9.03 -25.50
CA ILE A 10 44.99 8.28 -25.42
C ILE A 10 44.16 8.90 -24.27
N VAL A 11 43.19 9.70 -24.62
CA VAL A 11 42.15 10.15 -23.67
C VAL A 11 41.16 9.02 -23.49
N LEU A 12 41.32 8.26 -22.41
CA LEU A 12 40.35 7.25 -21.99
C LEU A 12 39.15 7.96 -21.38
N SER A 13 38.13 8.18 -22.18
CA SER A 13 36.83 8.70 -21.70
C SER A 13 36.12 7.58 -20.93
N ILE A 14 36.18 7.64 -19.60
CA ILE A 14 35.37 6.82 -18.71
C ILE A 14 33.97 7.40 -18.74
N THR A 15 33.11 6.86 -19.56
CA THR A 15 31.66 7.08 -19.44
C THR A 15 31.19 6.41 -18.17
N LEU A 16 30.99 7.19 -17.11
CA LEU A 16 30.24 6.76 -15.95
C LEU A 16 28.81 6.47 -16.43
N LEU A 17 28.50 5.21 -16.69
CA LEU A 17 27.12 4.77 -16.75
C LEU A 17 26.55 4.98 -15.33
N SER A 18 25.90 6.11 -15.12
CA SER A 18 24.97 6.28 -14.01
C SER A 18 23.87 5.25 -14.26
N CYS A 19 23.91 4.15 -13.56
CA CYS A 19 22.78 3.25 -13.46
C CYS A 19 21.78 3.99 -12.58
N ASP A 20 20.88 4.79 -13.19
CA ASP A 20 19.68 5.22 -12.52
C ASP A 20 18.93 3.92 -12.17
N ASN A 21 19.02 3.51 -10.92
CA ASN A 21 18.12 2.50 -10.36
C ASN A 21 16.72 3.10 -10.36
N ALA A 22 16.08 3.12 -11.53
CA ALA A 22 14.65 3.31 -11.60
C ALA A 22 14.06 2.22 -10.73
N THR A 23 13.52 2.57 -9.58
CA THR A 23 12.78 1.66 -8.72
C THR A 23 11.67 1.05 -9.58
N VAL A 24 11.85 -0.22 -9.94
CA VAL A 24 10.82 -0.94 -10.69
C VAL A 24 9.61 -1.02 -9.77
N LEU A 25 8.51 -0.46 -10.22
CA LEU A 25 7.27 -0.49 -9.47
C LEU A 25 6.76 -1.93 -9.38
N SER A 26 6.48 -2.38 -8.18
CA SER A 26 5.92 -3.70 -7.93
C SER A 26 4.51 -3.78 -8.54
N GLN A 27 4.29 -4.78 -9.39
CA GLN A 27 3.00 -5.04 -9.99
C GLN A 27 2.18 -6.03 -9.15
N VAL A 28 0.94 -5.66 -8.82
CA VAL A 28 0.00 -6.52 -8.12
C VAL A 28 -1.13 -6.93 -9.08
N SER A 29 -1.40 -8.21 -9.17
CA SER A 29 -2.47 -8.73 -10.05
C SER A 29 -3.14 -9.96 -9.43
N VAL A 30 -4.24 -10.40 -10.05
CA VAL A 30 -4.92 -11.64 -9.68
C VAL A 30 -4.90 -12.57 -10.90
N ASN A 31 -4.54 -13.83 -10.65
CA ASN A 31 -4.74 -14.90 -11.61
C ASN A 31 -5.63 -15.97 -10.95
N GLU A 32 -6.86 -16.12 -11.44
CA GLU A 32 -7.90 -16.96 -10.85
C GLU A 32 -8.16 -16.60 -9.35
N ARG A 33 -7.63 -17.39 -8.43
CA ARG A 33 -7.78 -17.22 -6.97
C ARG A 33 -6.46 -16.89 -6.29
N GLN A 34 -5.43 -16.54 -7.04
CA GLN A 34 -4.11 -16.22 -6.53
C GLN A 34 -3.79 -14.74 -6.72
N ILE A 35 -3.30 -14.12 -5.68
CA ILE A 35 -2.64 -12.82 -5.76
C ILE A 35 -1.23 -13.05 -6.30
N LEU A 36 -0.84 -12.24 -7.27
CA LEU A 36 0.52 -12.22 -7.80
C LEU A 36 1.16 -10.88 -7.46
N VAL A 37 2.41 -10.93 -7.03
CA VAL A 37 3.31 -9.77 -6.91
C VAL A 37 4.48 -10.03 -7.85
N ASP A 38 4.68 -9.13 -8.81
CA ASP A 38 5.70 -9.26 -9.85
C ASP A 38 5.63 -10.62 -10.59
N ASN A 39 4.39 -11.02 -10.94
CA ASN A 39 4.05 -12.30 -11.57
C ASN A 39 4.34 -13.56 -10.73
N ASN A 40 4.71 -13.42 -9.47
CA ASN A 40 4.93 -14.55 -8.57
C ASN A 40 3.75 -14.72 -7.61
N PRO A 41 3.30 -15.97 -7.34
CA PRO A 41 2.26 -16.22 -6.36
C PRO A 41 2.62 -15.64 -5.00
N PHE A 42 1.72 -14.83 -4.44
CA PHE A 42 1.90 -14.18 -3.16
C PHE A 42 0.82 -14.63 -2.18
N LEU A 43 1.22 -15.43 -1.19
CA LEU A 43 0.34 -15.85 -0.10
C LEU A 43 0.45 -14.83 1.03
N ILE A 44 -0.65 -14.14 1.32
CA ILE A 44 -0.72 -13.20 2.45
C ILE A 44 -0.58 -13.98 3.76
N LYS A 45 0.46 -13.64 4.53
CA LYS A 45 0.66 -14.01 5.94
C LYS A 45 0.65 -12.71 6.71
N GLY A 46 -0.54 -12.23 7.06
CA GLY A 46 -0.74 -10.86 7.49
C GLY A 46 -1.28 -10.74 8.91
N ILE A 47 -1.08 -9.55 9.48
CA ILE A 47 -1.72 -9.12 10.73
C ILE A 47 -2.35 -7.75 10.55
N CYS A 48 -3.40 -7.47 11.34
CA CYS A 48 -3.89 -6.12 11.53
C CYS A 48 -2.90 -5.34 12.42
N TYR A 49 -2.54 -4.15 12.01
CA TYR A 49 -1.54 -3.34 12.71
C TYR A 49 -2.07 -1.94 13.00
N HIS A 50 -2.34 -1.69 14.26
CA HIS A 50 -2.77 -0.39 14.77
C HIS A 50 -1.98 -0.07 16.03
N PRO A 51 -0.72 0.39 15.88
CA PRO A 51 0.17 0.59 17.03
C PRO A 51 -0.29 1.76 17.88
N VAL A 52 -0.55 1.47 19.16
CA VAL A 52 -0.93 2.45 20.16
C VAL A 52 -0.06 2.23 21.38
N SER A 53 0.68 3.25 21.77
CA SER A 53 1.55 3.19 22.95
C SER A 53 0.73 2.99 24.23
N ILE A 54 1.28 2.28 25.20
CA ILE A 54 0.62 2.04 26.50
C ILE A 54 0.25 3.39 27.14
N GLY A 55 -1.03 3.53 27.51
CA GLY A 55 -1.56 4.76 28.10
C GLY A 55 -1.96 5.85 27.09
N SER A 56 -1.86 5.58 25.79
CA SER A 56 -2.32 6.44 24.70
C SER A 56 -3.59 5.87 24.07
N ASN A 57 -4.34 6.73 23.36
CA ASN A 57 -5.40 6.36 22.44
C ASN A 57 -5.11 6.79 21.01
N LYS A 58 -3.87 7.23 20.75
CA LYS A 58 -3.44 7.70 19.43
C LYS A 58 -2.50 6.69 18.79
N ARG A 59 -2.73 6.42 17.51
CA ARG A 59 -1.81 5.61 16.70
C ARG A 59 -0.44 6.31 16.61
N SER A 60 0.64 5.53 16.81
CA SER A 60 2.02 6.01 16.71
C SER A 60 2.89 4.93 16.08
N PHE A 61 3.76 5.29 15.16
CA PHE A 61 4.72 4.41 14.51
C PHE A 61 6.15 4.56 15.10
N GLU A 62 6.29 5.10 16.31
CA GLU A 62 7.59 5.30 16.94
C GLU A 62 8.38 3.99 17.12
N THR A 63 7.69 2.86 17.32
CA THR A 63 8.30 1.54 17.49
C THR A 63 8.36 0.72 16.22
N ILE A 64 8.09 1.32 15.06
CA ILE A 64 7.91 0.60 13.80
C ILE A 64 9.09 -0.33 13.45
N ASP A 65 10.32 0.08 13.73
CA ASP A 65 11.51 -0.73 13.42
C ASP A 65 11.52 -2.04 14.19
N LEU A 66 11.26 -1.98 15.49
CA LEU A 66 11.16 -3.16 16.35
C LEU A 66 9.97 -4.04 15.96
N ASP A 67 8.82 -3.43 15.71
CA ASP A 67 7.60 -4.16 15.35
C ASP A 67 7.79 -4.91 14.02
N LEU A 68 8.45 -4.30 13.03
CA LEU A 68 8.74 -4.94 11.74
C LEU A 68 9.75 -6.10 11.90
N GLU A 69 10.75 -5.97 12.77
CA GLU A 69 11.68 -7.06 13.08
C GLU A 69 10.93 -8.26 13.65
N LEU A 70 10.09 -8.05 14.67
CA LEU A 70 9.28 -9.10 15.28
C LEU A 70 8.30 -9.75 14.28
N MET A 71 7.69 -8.95 13.40
CA MET A 71 6.81 -9.46 12.35
C MET A 71 7.57 -10.36 11.38
N LYS A 72 8.77 -9.97 10.97
CA LYS A 72 9.63 -10.79 10.08
C LYS A 72 10.03 -12.10 10.74
N GLU A 73 10.44 -12.07 12.01
CA GLU A 73 10.75 -13.29 12.78
C GLU A 73 9.55 -14.24 12.86
N ALA A 74 8.33 -13.69 12.98
CA ALA A 74 7.09 -14.47 12.96
C ALA A 74 6.68 -14.96 11.55
N GLY A 75 7.43 -14.60 10.50
CA GLY A 75 7.12 -14.97 9.11
C GLY A 75 5.97 -14.19 8.49
N ILE A 76 5.62 -13.01 9.06
CA ILE A 76 4.63 -12.09 8.50
C ILE A 76 5.23 -11.40 7.27
N ASN A 77 4.44 -11.27 6.22
CA ASN A 77 4.83 -10.58 4.98
C ASN A 77 3.89 -9.43 4.62
N THR A 78 2.80 -9.25 5.35
CA THR A 78 1.79 -8.23 5.05
C THR A 78 1.22 -7.67 6.34
N ILE A 79 1.08 -6.36 6.40
CA ILE A 79 0.32 -5.68 7.45
C ILE A 79 -0.95 -5.08 6.86
N ARG A 80 -2.00 -5.02 7.67
CA ARG A 80 -3.25 -4.36 7.32
C ARG A 80 -3.48 -3.20 8.28
N VAL A 81 -3.68 -2.00 7.76
CA VAL A 81 -3.98 -0.82 8.57
C VAL A 81 -5.39 -0.33 8.27
N TYR A 82 -6.12 0.08 9.32
CA TYR A 82 -7.51 0.52 9.24
C TYR A 82 -7.68 1.93 8.67
N SER A 83 -6.60 2.70 8.65
CA SER A 83 -6.56 4.05 8.10
C SER A 83 -5.20 4.34 7.48
N PRO A 84 -5.12 5.26 6.51
CA PRO A 84 -3.92 5.61 5.78
C PRO A 84 -2.71 5.95 6.68
N ILE A 85 -1.52 5.70 6.15
CA ILE A 85 -0.22 6.07 6.74
C ILE A 85 0.28 7.28 5.96
N ASP A 86 0.32 8.45 6.62
CA ASP A 86 0.73 9.71 5.98
C ASP A 86 2.24 9.87 5.89
N ASP A 87 2.98 9.25 6.80
CA ASP A 87 4.43 9.34 6.83
C ASP A 87 5.05 8.36 5.83
N ILE A 88 5.63 8.91 4.76
CA ILE A 88 6.31 8.13 3.73
C ILE A 88 7.46 7.29 4.31
N ASN A 89 8.16 7.78 5.34
CA ASN A 89 9.25 7.03 5.95
C ASN A 89 8.76 5.74 6.61
N VAL A 90 7.52 5.71 7.10
CA VAL A 90 6.92 4.48 7.64
C VAL A 90 6.68 3.48 6.51
N LEU A 91 6.19 3.92 5.36
CA LEU A 91 6.01 3.06 4.18
C LEU A 91 7.36 2.56 3.65
N ASP A 92 8.38 3.42 3.62
CA ASP A 92 9.74 3.04 3.24
C ASP A 92 10.28 1.93 4.14
N LYS A 93 10.15 2.06 5.45
CA LYS A 93 10.56 1.04 6.43
C LYS A 93 9.83 -0.28 6.24
N ILE A 94 8.52 -0.25 5.97
CA ILE A 94 7.73 -1.44 5.65
C ILE A 94 8.29 -2.13 4.40
N ASN A 95 8.58 -1.36 3.36
CA ASN A 95 9.15 -1.87 2.12
C ASN A 95 10.57 -2.45 2.31
N GLU A 96 11.44 -1.73 3.03
CA GLU A 96 12.81 -2.17 3.35
C GLU A 96 12.82 -3.45 4.19
N ALA A 97 11.83 -3.61 5.07
CA ALA A 97 11.63 -4.85 5.82
C ALA A 97 11.14 -6.02 4.94
N GLY A 98 10.79 -5.77 3.67
CA GLY A 98 10.26 -6.77 2.74
C GLY A 98 8.78 -7.11 2.99
N LEU A 99 8.04 -6.26 3.72
CA LEU A 99 6.62 -6.42 3.95
C LEU A 99 5.80 -5.60 2.96
N LYS A 100 4.56 -6.02 2.77
CA LYS A 100 3.54 -5.26 2.04
C LYS A 100 2.49 -4.70 3.00
N VAL A 101 1.74 -3.70 2.54
CA VAL A 101 0.67 -3.08 3.34
C VAL A 101 -0.65 -3.02 2.57
N ILE A 102 -1.73 -3.35 3.26
CA ILE A 102 -3.12 -3.12 2.84
C ILE A 102 -3.59 -1.86 3.56
N ILE A 103 -3.96 -0.84 2.80
CA ILE A 103 -4.39 0.46 3.33
C ILE A 103 -5.92 0.54 3.33
N GLY A 104 -6.49 0.72 4.52
CA GLY A 104 -7.94 0.87 4.71
C GLY A 104 -8.40 2.33 4.59
N PHE A 105 -9.60 2.50 4.03
CA PHE A 105 -10.34 3.77 3.97
C PHE A 105 -11.71 3.61 4.62
N GLY A 106 -12.07 4.57 5.47
CA GLY A 106 -13.38 4.63 6.13
C GLY A 106 -14.50 5.11 5.22
N TYR A 107 -15.73 5.06 5.74
CA TYR A 107 -16.93 5.46 4.99
C TYR A 107 -17.16 6.98 5.01
N ASN A 108 -17.60 7.52 6.13
CA ASN A 108 -18.03 8.92 6.24
C ASN A 108 -17.85 9.46 7.68
N ASP A 109 -16.71 9.17 8.28
CA ASP A 109 -16.34 9.75 9.57
C ASP A 109 -15.70 11.12 9.34
N PRO A 110 -16.29 12.23 9.83
CA PRO A 110 -15.70 13.56 9.70
C PRO A 110 -14.32 13.69 10.35
N ALA A 111 -13.98 12.82 11.30
CA ALA A 111 -12.67 12.78 11.93
C ALA A 111 -11.62 12.03 11.06
N ASP A 112 -12.06 11.27 10.06
CA ASP A 112 -11.20 10.59 9.10
C ASP A 112 -11.06 11.46 7.84
N PRO A 113 -9.90 12.11 7.62
CA PRO A 113 -9.70 12.97 6.46
C PRO A 113 -9.69 12.22 5.13
N TYR A 114 -9.52 10.89 5.17
CA TYR A 114 -9.42 10.02 3.99
C TYR A 114 -10.65 9.13 3.79
N ASN A 115 -11.75 9.37 4.50
CA ASN A 115 -12.97 8.62 4.23
C ASN A 115 -13.41 8.78 2.77
N ILE A 116 -14.15 7.81 2.23
CA ILE A 116 -14.48 7.76 0.80
C ILE A 116 -15.39 8.91 0.32
N TYR A 117 -16.02 9.64 1.23
CA TYR A 117 -16.82 10.84 0.92
C TYR A 117 -16.04 12.15 0.97
N SER A 118 -14.87 12.17 1.61
CA SER A 118 -14.05 13.39 1.71
C SER A 118 -13.41 13.80 0.37
N GLY A 119 -13.32 12.88 -0.59
CA GLY A 119 -12.55 13.04 -1.82
C GLY A 119 -11.03 12.98 -1.61
N ASN A 120 -10.54 13.09 -0.38
CA ASN A 120 -9.10 13.07 -0.08
C ASN A 120 -8.51 11.66 -0.21
N PHE A 121 -9.31 10.60 -0.10
CA PHE A 121 -8.82 9.23 -0.32
C PHE A 121 -8.20 9.06 -1.71
N LEU A 122 -8.78 9.68 -2.75
CA LEU A 122 -8.20 9.67 -4.10
C LEU A 122 -6.89 10.44 -4.18
N ASN A 123 -6.75 11.54 -3.43
CA ASN A 123 -5.50 12.27 -3.36
C ASN A 123 -4.41 11.42 -2.70
N TYR A 124 -4.76 10.70 -1.63
CA TYR A 124 -3.86 9.74 -0.98
C TYR A 124 -3.41 8.67 -1.98
N ILE A 125 -4.34 8.03 -2.68
CA ILE A 125 -4.03 7.01 -3.69
C ILE A 125 -3.09 7.56 -4.76
N LYS A 126 -3.38 8.75 -5.32
CA LYS A 126 -2.52 9.39 -6.34
C LYS A 126 -1.10 9.63 -5.85
N ASN A 127 -0.95 10.00 -4.57
CA ASN A 127 0.36 10.29 -3.98
C ASN A 127 1.17 9.01 -3.69
N TYR A 128 0.50 7.93 -3.30
CA TYR A 128 1.18 6.74 -2.78
C TYR A 128 1.08 5.49 -3.66
N LYS A 129 0.27 5.47 -4.72
CA LYS A 129 0.08 4.31 -5.60
C LYS A 129 1.37 3.76 -6.24
N ASN A 130 2.40 4.57 -6.31
CA ASN A 130 3.70 4.16 -6.85
C ASN A 130 4.68 3.70 -5.75
N HIS A 131 4.20 3.51 -4.52
CA HIS A 131 5.03 3.05 -3.42
C HIS A 131 5.05 1.52 -3.34
N ASN A 132 6.24 0.91 -3.39
CA ASN A 132 6.40 -0.55 -3.47
C ASN A 132 5.88 -1.32 -2.24
N ALA A 133 5.66 -0.67 -1.10
CA ALA A 133 5.02 -1.32 0.04
C ALA A 133 3.54 -1.61 -0.20
N ILE A 134 2.84 -0.82 -1.04
CA ILE A 134 1.40 -0.97 -1.22
C ILE A 134 1.08 -2.30 -1.91
N LEU A 135 0.21 -3.09 -1.30
CA LEU A 135 -0.31 -4.32 -1.88
C LEU A 135 -1.70 -4.11 -2.48
N MET A 136 -2.59 -3.49 -1.72
CA MET A 136 -3.96 -3.21 -2.16
C MET A 136 -4.62 -2.13 -1.31
N TRP A 137 -5.72 -1.61 -1.82
CA TRP A 137 -6.60 -0.67 -1.15
C TRP A 137 -7.79 -1.40 -0.57
N GLU A 138 -8.18 -1.06 0.65
CA GLU A 138 -9.31 -1.68 1.31
C GLU A 138 -10.39 -0.64 1.63
N LEU A 139 -11.65 -0.99 1.39
CA LEU A 139 -12.81 -0.14 1.63
C LEU A 139 -13.61 -0.69 2.79
N GLY A 140 -13.61 0.03 3.90
CA GLY A 140 -14.36 -0.31 5.11
C GLY A 140 -13.81 -1.47 5.91
N ASN A 141 -14.36 -1.64 7.12
CA ASN A 141 -14.04 -2.75 8.02
C ASN A 141 -15.33 -3.22 8.67
N GLU A 142 -15.80 -4.41 8.30
CA GLU A 142 -16.96 -5.10 8.89
C GLU A 142 -18.24 -4.25 8.91
N TYR A 143 -18.40 -3.33 7.98
CA TYR A 143 -19.54 -2.42 7.93
C TYR A 143 -20.88 -3.12 7.69
N ASN A 144 -20.85 -4.37 7.22
CA ASN A 144 -22.06 -5.19 7.13
C ASN A 144 -22.72 -5.48 8.48
N TYR A 145 -22.00 -5.33 9.60
CA TYR A 145 -22.56 -5.44 10.95
C TYR A 145 -23.18 -4.13 11.47
N HIS A 146 -23.02 -3.03 10.74
CA HIS A 146 -23.37 -1.68 11.18
C HIS A 146 -24.29 -0.97 10.20
N PRO A 147 -25.50 -1.54 9.90
CA PRO A 147 -26.44 -0.90 8.98
C PRO A 147 -26.85 0.50 9.45
N GLU A 148 -26.80 0.78 10.76
CA GLU A 148 -27.10 2.09 11.34
C GLU A 148 -26.21 3.21 10.80
N TYR A 149 -25.00 2.92 10.36
CA TYR A 149 -24.11 3.91 9.74
C TYR A 149 -24.59 4.36 8.35
N PHE A 150 -25.50 3.58 7.75
CA PHE A 150 -26.00 3.78 6.38
C PHE A 150 -27.51 4.05 6.35
N GLY A 151 -28.07 4.58 7.46
CA GLY A 151 -29.50 4.83 7.58
C GLY A 151 -30.35 3.56 7.66
N GLY A 152 -29.80 2.46 8.13
CA GLY A 152 -30.46 1.17 8.29
C GLY A 152 -30.48 0.29 7.02
N ASP A 153 -29.91 0.77 5.91
CA ASP A 153 -29.86 0.02 4.64
C ASP A 153 -28.41 -0.20 4.16
N LEU A 154 -27.98 -1.44 4.24
CA LEU A 154 -26.63 -1.84 3.76
C LEU A 154 -26.42 -1.62 2.26
N LYS A 155 -27.50 -1.49 1.48
CA LYS A 155 -27.38 -1.16 0.07
C LYS A 155 -26.63 0.17 -0.13
N ASN A 156 -26.85 1.14 0.75
CA ASN A 156 -26.15 2.43 0.70
C ASN A 156 -24.64 2.26 0.88
N TRP A 157 -24.22 1.33 1.74
CA TRP A 157 -22.80 0.98 1.86
C TRP A 157 -22.26 0.32 0.59
N TYR A 158 -22.95 -0.68 0.07
CA TYR A 158 -22.49 -1.39 -1.11
C TYR A 158 -22.41 -0.50 -2.35
N ASP A 159 -23.37 0.41 -2.53
CA ASP A 159 -23.33 1.40 -3.60
C ASP A 159 -22.15 2.37 -3.43
N ALA A 160 -21.90 2.86 -2.22
CA ALA A 160 -20.77 3.74 -1.94
C ALA A 160 -19.42 3.05 -2.15
N MET A 161 -19.30 1.82 -1.65
CA MET A 161 -18.09 0.98 -1.82
C MET A 161 -17.83 0.71 -3.32
N ASN A 162 -18.85 0.37 -4.08
CA ASN A 162 -18.74 0.11 -5.51
C ASN A 162 -18.27 1.36 -6.27
N ASN A 163 -18.87 2.52 -5.96
CA ASN A 163 -18.46 3.79 -6.55
C ASN A 163 -17.02 4.14 -6.19
N ALA A 164 -16.61 3.96 -4.94
CA ALA A 164 -15.24 4.20 -4.52
C ALA A 164 -14.27 3.24 -5.21
N ALA A 165 -14.61 1.96 -5.34
CA ALA A 165 -13.78 0.98 -6.06
C ALA A 165 -13.59 1.36 -7.53
N MET A 166 -14.64 1.79 -8.22
CA MET A 166 -14.54 2.29 -9.60
C MET A 166 -13.59 3.47 -9.70
N LEU A 167 -13.72 4.46 -8.79
CA LEU A 167 -12.84 5.62 -8.76
C LEU A 167 -11.38 5.24 -8.48
N ILE A 168 -11.14 4.23 -7.65
CA ILE A 168 -9.79 3.71 -7.40
C ILE A 168 -9.23 3.11 -8.69
N HIS A 169 -9.96 2.19 -9.33
CA HIS A 169 -9.51 1.55 -10.58
C HIS A 169 -9.20 2.55 -11.69
N ASP A 170 -9.98 3.62 -11.80
CA ASP A 170 -9.74 4.69 -12.79
C ASP A 170 -8.45 5.48 -12.49
N ASN A 171 -8.02 5.57 -11.24
CA ASN A 171 -6.85 6.33 -10.82
C ASN A 171 -5.62 5.46 -10.54
N ASP A 172 -5.82 4.18 -10.26
CA ASP A 172 -4.78 3.20 -9.96
C ASP A 172 -5.18 1.80 -10.47
N PRO A 173 -4.90 1.49 -11.73
CA PRO A 173 -5.19 0.18 -12.32
C PRO A 173 -4.22 -0.92 -11.88
N ASN A 174 -3.18 -0.58 -11.10
CA ASN A 174 -2.10 -1.52 -10.75
C ASN A 174 -2.32 -2.20 -9.40
N HIS A 175 -3.24 -1.72 -8.58
CA HIS A 175 -3.52 -2.31 -7.27
C HIS A 175 -4.94 -2.86 -7.20
N LEU A 176 -5.07 -3.91 -6.41
CA LEU A 176 -6.36 -4.53 -6.13
C LEU A 176 -7.16 -3.68 -5.14
N VAL A 177 -8.48 -3.78 -5.23
CA VAL A 177 -9.41 -3.22 -4.25
C VAL A 177 -10.09 -4.37 -3.51
N THR A 178 -10.17 -4.28 -2.20
CA THR A 178 -10.80 -5.27 -1.33
C THR A 178 -11.70 -4.62 -0.30
N THR A 179 -12.44 -5.43 0.45
CA THR A 179 -13.18 -5.02 1.65
C THR A 179 -13.05 -6.09 2.72
N ALA A 180 -12.97 -5.69 3.98
CA ALA A 180 -13.10 -6.61 5.10
C ALA A 180 -14.60 -6.75 5.42
N HIS A 181 -15.16 -7.89 5.05
CA HIS A 181 -16.54 -8.25 5.36
C HIS A 181 -16.57 -9.16 6.58
N GLY A 182 -17.46 -8.88 7.55
CA GLY A 182 -17.50 -9.61 8.82
C GLY A 182 -17.92 -11.08 8.68
N ASP A 183 -18.84 -11.37 7.75
CA ASP A 183 -19.28 -12.72 7.43
C ASP A 183 -19.18 -12.98 5.92
N LEU A 184 -19.01 -14.24 5.55
CA LEU A 184 -19.19 -14.62 4.15
C LEU A 184 -20.67 -14.39 3.76
N PRO A 185 -20.94 -13.73 2.62
CA PRO A 185 -22.29 -13.56 2.16
C PRO A 185 -22.94 -14.93 1.96
N ASN A 186 -24.12 -15.13 2.54
CA ASN A 186 -24.85 -16.41 2.48
C ASN A 186 -25.32 -16.77 1.06
N LYS A 187 -25.20 -15.84 0.11
CA LYS A 187 -25.47 -16.03 -1.33
C LYS A 187 -24.53 -15.10 -2.12
N LEU A 188 -23.71 -15.66 -2.93
CA LEU A 188 -23.06 -14.97 -4.05
C LEU A 188 -24.02 -14.99 -5.24
#